data_862e8fb2a074e84bcb262d088b561c31
#
_entry.id   862e8fb2a074e84bcb262d088b561c31
#
_cell.length_a   1.000
_cell.length_b   1.000
_cell.length_c   1.000
_cell.angle_alpha   90.00
_cell.angle_beta   90.00
_cell.angle_gamma   90.00
#
_symmetry.space_group_name_H-M   'P 1'
#
loop_
_entity.id
_entity.type
_entity.pdbx_description
1 polymer ?
#
loop_
_entity_poly.entity_id
_entity_poly.type
_entity_poly.pdbx_seq_one_letter_code
_entity_poly.pdbx_strand_id
1 'polypeptide(L)'
;MYPSQHLYINGLFLDGEGRKSQAIYNPADDKSIGQLPHASTADLDNALEAAQKAFESWRWTSPLERSALLRRVGALIRERCEDIARALTMDQGKPLAEARAEILSCADHAEGTYWRHRLQFVPVTSLTP
;
A
#
# COMPACT_ATOMS: atom_id res chain seq x y z
N MET A 1 -12.65 -7.02 -13.52
CA MET A 1 -12.32 -8.34 -12.91
C MET A 1 -11.61 -8.06 -11.59
N TYR A 2 -11.88 -8.81 -10.50
CA TYR A 2 -11.17 -8.67 -9.23
C TYR A 2 -9.72 -9.16 -9.40
N PRO A 3 -8.70 -8.43 -8.92
CA PRO A 3 -7.31 -8.80 -9.14
C PRO A 3 -6.91 -10.06 -8.35
N SER A 4 -6.00 -10.86 -8.90
CA SER A 4 -5.39 -11.97 -8.17
C SER A 4 -4.62 -11.47 -6.95
N GLN A 5 -4.79 -12.15 -5.82
CA GLN A 5 -4.13 -11.80 -4.58
C GLN A 5 -2.82 -12.57 -4.42
N HIS A 6 -1.80 -11.87 -3.97
CA HIS A 6 -0.46 -12.41 -3.77
C HIS A 6 0.14 -11.89 -2.46
N LEU A 7 1.05 -12.64 -1.86
CA LEU A 7 1.96 -12.07 -0.88
C LEU A 7 3.03 -11.28 -1.63
N TYR A 8 3.50 -10.18 -1.05
CA TYR A 8 4.61 -9.40 -1.60
C TYR A 8 5.73 -9.34 -0.57
N ILE A 9 6.82 -10.07 -0.82
CA ILE A 9 7.95 -10.21 0.10
C ILE A 9 9.25 -10.01 -0.68
N ASN A 10 10.12 -9.15 -0.19
CA ASN A 10 11.43 -8.87 -0.75
C ASN A 10 11.43 -8.53 -2.26
N GLY A 11 10.43 -7.75 -2.70
CA GLY A 11 10.29 -7.35 -4.10
C GLY A 11 9.64 -8.40 -5.02
N LEU A 12 9.21 -9.55 -4.49
CA LEU A 12 8.61 -10.64 -5.25
C LEU A 12 7.13 -10.83 -4.90
N PHE A 13 6.31 -11.05 -5.92
CA PHE A 13 4.96 -11.55 -5.77
C PHE A 13 4.99 -13.06 -5.63
N LEU A 14 4.43 -13.58 -4.53
CA LEU A 14 4.33 -15.00 -4.24
C LEU A 14 2.85 -15.40 -4.37
N ASP A 15 2.59 -16.36 -5.23
CA ASP A 15 1.25 -16.90 -5.44
C ASP A 15 0.78 -17.81 -4.28
N GLY A 16 -0.44 -18.34 -4.42
CA GLY A 16 -1.03 -19.23 -3.43
C GLY A 16 -0.58 -20.69 -3.54
N GLU A 17 0.32 -21.05 -4.47
CA GLU A 17 0.71 -22.44 -4.70
C GLU A 17 1.38 -23.04 -3.44
N GLY A 18 0.86 -24.17 -2.99
CA GLY A 18 1.33 -24.84 -1.78
C GLY A 18 0.96 -24.15 -0.45
N ARG A 19 0.18 -23.05 -0.47
CA ARG A 19 -0.25 -22.28 0.71
C ARG A 19 -1.70 -22.56 1.06
N LYS A 20 -2.03 -22.42 2.34
CA LYS A 20 -3.43 -22.29 2.75
C LYS A 20 -4.00 -21.00 2.14
N SER A 21 -5.24 -21.04 1.70
CA SER A 21 -5.93 -19.89 1.18
C SER A 21 -7.34 -19.77 1.77
N GLN A 22 -7.89 -18.55 1.70
CA GLN A 22 -9.24 -18.23 2.12
C GLN A 22 -9.99 -17.59 0.95
N ALA A 23 -11.23 -17.99 0.72
CA ALA A 23 -12.08 -17.37 -0.29
C ALA A 23 -12.42 -15.93 0.10
N ILE A 24 -12.38 -15.05 -0.89
CA ILE A 24 -12.84 -13.66 -0.78
C ILE A 24 -14.23 -13.60 -1.41
N TYR A 25 -15.18 -13.01 -0.72
CA TYR A 25 -16.57 -12.93 -1.14
C TYR A 25 -16.97 -11.48 -1.40
N ASN A 26 -17.73 -11.27 -2.47
CA ASN A 26 -18.40 -10.00 -2.71
C ASN A 26 -19.60 -9.87 -1.75
N PRO A 27 -19.65 -8.89 -0.86
CA PRO A 27 -20.73 -8.75 0.11
C PRO A 27 -22.09 -8.38 -0.49
N ALA A 28 -22.14 -8.01 -1.77
CA ALA A 28 -23.39 -7.68 -2.45
C ALA A 28 -24.18 -8.92 -2.90
N ASP A 29 -23.50 -10.05 -3.19
CA ASP A 29 -24.12 -11.25 -3.73
C ASP A 29 -23.55 -12.57 -3.19
N ASP A 30 -22.66 -12.49 -2.19
CA ASP A 30 -21.99 -13.61 -1.52
C ASP A 30 -21.21 -14.55 -2.47
N LYS A 31 -20.91 -14.09 -3.70
CA LYS A 31 -20.11 -14.88 -4.64
C LYS A 31 -18.63 -14.74 -4.35
N SER A 32 -17.91 -15.85 -4.46
CA SER A 32 -16.44 -15.82 -4.39
C SER A 32 -15.88 -15.04 -5.57
N ILE A 33 -15.02 -14.05 -5.27
CA ILE A 33 -14.36 -13.20 -6.26
C ILE A 33 -12.86 -13.46 -6.34
N GLY A 34 -12.29 -14.22 -5.41
CA GLY A 34 -10.87 -14.51 -5.38
C GLY A 34 -10.47 -15.43 -4.24
N GLN A 35 -9.17 -15.67 -4.14
CA GLN A 35 -8.53 -16.43 -3.07
C GLN A 35 -7.42 -15.57 -2.44
N LEU A 36 -7.40 -15.48 -1.12
CA LEU A 36 -6.36 -14.82 -0.35
C LEU A 36 -5.37 -15.87 0.16
N PRO A 37 -4.11 -15.90 -0.32
CA PRO A 37 -3.10 -16.79 0.21
C PRO A 37 -2.67 -16.37 1.62
N HIS A 38 -2.51 -17.34 2.52
CA HIS A 38 -2.01 -17.10 3.87
C HIS A 38 -0.49 -17.25 3.92
N ALA A 39 0.17 -16.32 4.61
CA ALA A 39 1.60 -16.43 4.90
C ALA A 39 1.87 -17.59 5.87
N SER A 40 2.93 -18.33 5.61
CA SER A 40 3.51 -19.28 6.56
C SER A 40 4.42 -18.55 7.57
N THR A 41 4.83 -19.23 8.63
CA THR A 41 5.85 -18.71 9.56
C THR A 41 7.15 -18.36 8.83
N ALA A 42 7.58 -19.21 7.89
CA ALA A 42 8.77 -18.96 7.08
C ALA A 42 8.63 -17.72 6.19
N ASP A 43 7.43 -17.45 5.64
CA ASP A 43 7.17 -16.22 4.88
C ASP A 43 7.28 -14.97 5.78
N LEU A 44 6.81 -15.06 7.04
CA LEU A 44 6.92 -13.96 8.00
C LEU A 44 8.39 -13.71 8.39
N ASP A 45 9.16 -14.75 8.66
CA ASP A 45 10.58 -14.65 8.98
C ASP A 45 11.35 -14.01 7.81
N ASN A 46 11.09 -14.47 6.58
CA ASN A 46 11.69 -13.90 5.36
C ASN A 46 11.31 -12.42 5.17
N ALA A 47 10.06 -12.05 5.47
CA ALA A 47 9.62 -10.66 5.36
C ALA A 47 10.33 -9.77 6.40
N LEU A 48 10.50 -10.24 7.63
CA LEU A 48 11.22 -9.52 8.68
C LEU A 48 12.70 -9.34 8.34
N GLU A 49 13.35 -10.41 7.85
CA GLU A 49 14.75 -10.34 7.41
C GLU A 49 14.94 -9.35 6.25
N ALA A 50 14.06 -9.41 5.24
CA ALA A 50 14.09 -8.50 4.12
C ALA A 50 13.89 -7.03 4.56
N ALA A 51 12.97 -6.78 5.48
CA ALA A 51 12.70 -5.45 6.03
C ALA A 51 13.92 -4.93 6.83
N GLN A 52 14.52 -5.77 7.67
CA GLN A 52 15.73 -5.40 8.43
C GLN A 52 16.89 -5.04 7.50
N LYS A 53 17.14 -5.86 6.48
CA LYS A 53 18.18 -5.61 5.48
C LYS A 53 17.92 -4.31 4.69
N ALA A 54 16.68 -4.08 4.27
CA ALA A 54 16.31 -2.86 3.55
C ALA A 54 16.47 -1.62 4.44
N PHE A 55 16.17 -1.71 5.73
CA PHE A 55 16.29 -0.61 6.69
C PHE A 55 17.74 -0.09 6.80
N GLU A 56 18.76 -0.93 6.65
CA GLU A 56 20.17 -0.53 6.75
C GLU A 56 20.54 0.58 5.75
N SER A 57 20.00 0.54 4.54
CA SER A 57 20.21 1.59 3.53
C SER A 57 19.09 2.64 3.54
N TRP A 58 17.82 2.21 3.67
CA TRP A 58 16.67 3.10 3.60
C TRP A 58 16.67 4.18 4.67
N ARG A 59 17.14 3.87 5.88
CA ARG A 59 17.24 4.86 6.97
C ARG A 59 18.05 6.10 6.62
N TRP A 60 18.96 6.00 5.66
CA TRP A 60 19.83 7.09 5.21
C TRP A 60 19.31 7.79 3.95
N THR A 61 18.24 7.30 3.34
CA THR A 61 17.62 7.95 2.18
C THR A 61 17.12 9.33 2.57
N SER A 62 17.45 10.33 1.77
CA SER A 62 17.09 11.71 2.08
C SER A 62 15.57 11.91 2.11
N PRO A 63 15.06 12.86 2.92
CA PRO A 63 13.62 13.19 2.92
C PRO A 63 13.11 13.61 1.54
N LEU A 64 13.94 14.26 0.73
CA LEU A 64 13.57 14.68 -0.62
C LEU A 64 13.35 13.49 -1.55
N GLU A 65 14.21 12.48 -1.51
CA GLU A 65 14.08 11.25 -2.28
C GLU A 65 12.85 10.44 -1.86
N ARG A 66 12.64 10.26 -0.55
CA ARG A 66 11.42 9.57 -0.03
C ARG A 66 10.16 10.26 -0.50
N SER A 67 10.17 11.56 -0.47
CA SER A 67 9.10 12.43 -0.89
C SER A 67 8.80 12.32 -2.40
N ALA A 68 9.85 12.24 -3.23
CA ALA A 68 9.70 12.01 -4.66
C ALA A 68 9.02 10.66 -4.95
N LEU A 69 9.35 9.62 -4.18
CA LEU A 69 8.70 8.31 -4.28
C LEU A 69 7.22 8.38 -3.89
N LEU A 70 6.88 9.05 -2.79
CA LEU A 70 5.49 9.19 -2.35
C LEU A 70 4.63 9.97 -3.35
N ARG A 71 5.18 11.02 -3.97
CA ARG A 71 4.48 11.74 -5.05
C ARG A 71 4.24 10.84 -6.27
N ARG A 72 5.21 10.00 -6.62
CA ARG A 72 5.01 9.03 -7.71
C ARG A 72 3.93 8.01 -7.36
N VAL A 73 3.87 7.55 -6.10
CA VAL A 73 2.80 6.68 -5.62
C VAL A 73 1.43 7.37 -5.76
N GLY A 74 1.29 8.62 -5.29
CA GLY A 74 0.06 9.40 -5.44
C GLY A 74 -0.38 9.53 -6.91
N ALA A 75 0.56 9.83 -7.81
CA ALA A 75 0.27 9.91 -9.24
C ALA A 75 -0.23 8.56 -9.82
N LEU A 76 0.39 7.44 -9.46
CA LEU A 76 -0.02 6.10 -9.89
C LEU A 76 -1.39 5.70 -9.32
N ILE A 77 -1.71 6.07 -8.08
CA ILE A 77 -3.02 5.85 -7.49
C ILE A 77 -4.10 6.60 -8.30
N ARG A 78 -3.87 7.86 -8.67
CA ARG A 78 -4.81 8.65 -9.48
C ARG A 78 -5.00 8.04 -10.87
N GLU A 79 -3.90 7.64 -11.52
CA GLU A 79 -3.92 7.00 -12.84
C GLU A 79 -4.78 5.72 -12.83
N ARG A 80 -4.68 4.93 -11.75
CA ARG A 80 -5.36 3.64 -11.59
C ARG A 80 -6.64 3.71 -10.76
N CYS A 81 -7.16 4.91 -10.50
CA CYS A 81 -8.28 5.15 -9.59
C CYS A 81 -9.50 4.29 -9.92
N GLU A 82 -9.89 4.17 -11.19
CA GLU A 82 -11.06 3.40 -11.60
C GLU A 82 -10.93 1.89 -11.30
N ASP A 83 -9.76 1.32 -11.57
CA ASP A 83 -9.53 -0.11 -11.35
C ASP A 83 -9.48 -0.42 -9.85
N ILE A 84 -8.81 0.43 -9.07
CA ILE A 84 -8.71 0.28 -7.61
C ILE A 84 -10.09 0.47 -6.97
N ALA A 85 -10.85 1.49 -7.38
CA ALA A 85 -12.18 1.77 -6.84
C ALA A 85 -13.17 0.62 -7.14
N ARG A 86 -13.11 0.01 -8.33
CA ARG A 86 -13.92 -1.18 -8.65
C ARG A 86 -13.57 -2.36 -7.77
N ALA A 87 -12.27 -2.62 -7.57
CA ALA A 87 -11.82 -3.69 -6.68
C ALA A 87 -12.31 -3.44 -5.24
N LEU A 88 -12.19 -2.20 -4.74
CA LEU A 88 -12.65 -1.79 -3.43
C LEU A 88 -14.18 -1.96 -3.26
N THR A 89 -14.96 -1.60 -4.29
CA THR A 89 -16.41 -1.81 -4.29
C THR A 89 -16.75 -3.30 -4.21
N MET A 90 -16.05 -4.14 -4.96
CA MET A 90 -16.29 -5.59 -4.98
C MET A 90 -15.92 -6.25 -3.65
N ASP A 91 -14.88 -5.74 -2.98
CA ASP A 91 -14.36 -6.30 -1.73
C ASP A 91 -15.14 -5.85 -0.48
N GLN A 92 -15.57 -4.58 -0.45
CA GLN A 92 -16.21 -3.97 0.73
C GLN A 92 -17.70 -3.68 0.55
N GLY A 93 -18.25 -3.78 -0.66
CA GLY A 93 -19.65 -3.51 -0.94
C GLY A 93 -20.03 -2.02 -0.93
N LYS A 94 -19.09 -1.09 -0.82
CA LYS A 94 -19.41 0.34 -0.84
C LYS A 94 -19.76 0.83 -2.23
N PRO A 95 -20.56 1.90 -2.37
CA PRO A 95 -20.87 2.51 -3.66
C PRO A 95 -19.60 2.95 -4.41
N LEU A 96 -19.57 2.74 -5.73
CA LEU A 96 -18.39 3.05 -6.56
C LEU A 96 -17.98 4.53 -6.49
N ALA A 97 -18.95 5.45 -6.34
CA ALA A 97 -18.66 6.87 -6.18
C ALA A 97 -17.89 7.18 -4.89
N GLU A 98 -18.25 6.50 -3.79
CA GLU A 98 -17.53 6.62 -2.51
C GLU A 98 -16.15 5.98 -2.58
N ALA A 99 -16.04 4.80 -3.22
CA ALA A 99 -14.77 4.16 -3.45
C ALA A 99 -13.80 5.07 -4.23
N ARG A 100 -14.27 5.75 -5.31
CA ARG A 100 -13.46 6.73 -6.04
C ARG A 100 -12.97 7.87 -5.16
N ALA A 101 -13.87 8.45 -4.36
CA ALA A 101 -13.52 9.55 -3.45
C ALA A 101 -12.46 9.13 -2.44
N GLU A 102 -12.57 7.90 -1.90
CA GLU A 102 -11.59 7.34 -0.98
C GLU A 102 -10.22 7.12 -1.64
N ILE A 103 -10.18 6.57 -2.85
CA ILE A 103 -8.92 6.36 -3.57
C ILE A 103 -8.23 7.70 -3.91
N LEU A 104 -8.99 8.72 -4.30
CA LEU A 104 -8.44 10.06 -4.52
C LEU A 104 -7.90 10.67 -3.22
N SER A 105 -8.61 10.49 -2.10
CA SER A 105 -8.14 10.89 -0.78
C SER A 105 -6.85 10.16 -0.37
N CYS A 106 -6.71 8.87 -0.68
CA CYS A 106 -5.45 8.13 -0.46
C CYS A 106 -4.29 8.75 -1.25
N ALA A 107 -4.52 9.16 -2.50
CA ALA A 107 -3.51 9.85 -3.30
C ALA A 107 -3.09 11.18 -2.66
N ASP A 108 -4.07 11.98 -2.17
CA ASP A 108 -3.81 13.24 -1.46
C ASP A 108 -2.99 13.02 -0.18
N HIS A 109 -3.29 11.96 0.57
CA HIS A 109 -2.53 11.60 1.77
C HIS A 109 -1.08 11.21 1.43
N ALA A 110 -0.87 10.45 0.36
CA ALA A 110 0.48 10.10 -0.09
C ALA A 110 1.28 11.36 -0.46
N GLU A 111 0.66 12.35 -1.12
CA GLU A 111 1.26 13.63 -1.43
C GLU A 111 1.39 14.54 -0.20
N GLY A 112 0.41 14.54 0.72
CA GLY A 112 0.43 15.32 1.95
C GLY A 112 1.49 14.86 2.96
N THR A 113 1.83 13.57 2.99
CA THR A 113 2.94 13.03 3.77
C THR A 113 4.28 13.63 3.31
N TYR A 114 4.38 14.04 2.04
CA TYR A 114 5.49 14.81 1.51
C TYR A 114 5.76 16.12 2.26
N TRP A 115 4.72 16.92 2.55
CA TRP A 115 4.85 18.21 3.23
C TRP A 115 5.25 18.03 4.70
N ARG A 116 4.75 17.01 5.39
CA ARG A 116 5.13 16.71 6.78
C ARG A 116 6.61 16.36 6.92
N HIS A 117 7.15 15.54 6.02
CA HIS A 117 8.58 15.21 6.04
C HIS A 117 9.47 16.42 5.71
N ARG A 118 8.99 17.36 4.91
CA ARG A 118 9.72 18.60 4.62
C ARG A 118 9.71 19.58 5.80
N LEU A 119 8.61 19.65 6.53
CA LEU A 119 8.46 20.56 7.68
C LEU A 119 9.18 20.08 8.96
N GLN A 120 9.43 18.78 9.10
CA GLN A 120 10.18 18.23 10.24
C GLN A 120 11.69 18.54 10.20
N PHE A 121 12.19 19.10 9.11
CA PHE A 121 13.58 19.51 8.94
C PHE A 121 13.81 21.03 8.98
N VAL A 122 12.92 21.79 9.55
CA VAL A 122 13.27 23.15 10.00
C VAL A 122 14.04 22.95 11.31
N PRO A 123 15.36 23.17 11.34
CA PRO A 123 16.08 23.08 12.60
C PRO A 123 15.51 24.15 13.54
N VAL A 124 15.04 23.72 14.69
CA VAL A 124 14.68 24.62 15.82
C VAL A 124 15.99 25.18 16.41
N THR A 125 16.79 25.85 15.60
CA THR A 125 18.04 26.47 16.03
C THR A 125 17.99 28.00 15.95
N SER A 126 16.88 28.59 16.33
CA SER A 126 16.85 30.05 16.52
C SER A 126 15.79 30.49 17.53
N LEU A 127 15.79 29.86 18.72
CA LEU A 127 15.18 30.43 19.89
C LEU A 127 16.24 30.46 21.00
N THR A 128 17.27 31.25 20.79
CA THR A 128 18.04 31.83 21.90
C THR A 128 17.69 33.30 21.98
N PRO A 129 17.33 33.78 23.21
CA PRO A 129 16.97 35.17 23.47
C PRO A 129 18.14 36.13 23.24
#